data_51c41f2c2ed1c73589e31866cc2a118d
#
_entry.id   51c41f2c2ed1c73589e31866cc2a118d
#
_cell.length_a   1.000
_cell.length_b   1.000
_cell.length_c   1.000
_cell.angle_alpha   90.00
_cell.angle_beta   90.00
_cell.angle_gamma   90.00
#
_symmetry.space_group_name_H-M   'P 1'
#
loop_
_entity.id
_entity.type
_entity.pdbx_description
1 polymer ?
#
loop_
_entity_poly.entity_id
_entity_poly.type
_entity_poly.pdbx_seq_one_letter_code
_entity_poly.pdbx_strand_id
1 'polypeptide(L)'
;MRVLALASQKGGSGKTTLSGHLAVQAQLAGAGPVVLIDIDPQGSLADWWNEREAELPAFAQTTVARLASDLAVLRQQGFKLAVIDTPPAITMAIQSVISVSELIVVPTRPSPHDLRAVGATVDLCERAGKPLIFVVNAATP
;
A
#
# COMPACT_ATOMS: atom_id res chain seq x y z
N MET A 1 -3.84 15.10 3.98
CA MET A 1 -4.03 13.71 3.47
C MET A 1 -3.03 12.79 4.12
N ARG A 2 -3.50 11.73 4.74
CA ARG A 2 -2.64 10.69 5.30
C ARG A 2 -2.26 9.68 4.20
N VAL A 3 -1.10 9.06 4.35
CA VAL A 3 -0.58 8.10 3.37
C VAL A 3 -0.25 6.79 4.08
N LEU A 4 -0.91 5.73 3.65
CA LEU A 4 -0.71 4.36 4.10
C LEU A 4 -0.09 3.55 2.95
N ALA A 5 1.00 2.87 3.19
CA ALA A 5 1.61 2.01 2.18
C ALA A 5 1.59 0.55 2.61
N LEU A 6 1.31 -0.33 1.66
CA LEU A 6 1.48 -1.76 1.84
C LEU A 6 2.79 -2.19 1.19
N ALA A 7 3.68 -2.75 1.96
CA ALA A 7 5.02 -3.13 1.52
C ALA A 7 5.28 -4.60 1.83
N SER A 8 5.71 -5.34 0.83
CA SER A 8 6.11 -6.74 0.96
C SER A 8 7.22 -7.04 -0.03
N GLN A 9 8.21 -7.80 0.39
CA GLN A 9 9.30 -8.23 -0.49
C GLN A 9 8.95 -9.43 -1.35
N LYS A 10 7.86 -10.11 -1.01
CA LYS A 10 7.49 -11.37 -1.63
C LYS A 10 6.12 -11.27 -2.26
N GLY A 11 5.99 -11.74 -3.49
CA GLY A 11 4.72 -11.89 -4.16
C GLY A 11 3.83 -12.93 -3.45
N GLY A 12 2.51 -12.78 -3.56
CA GLY A 12 1.56 -13.71 -2.99
C GLY A 12 1.31 -13.56 -1.49
N SER A 13 1.75 -12.49 -0.86
CA SER A 13 1.45 -12.19 0.56
C SER A 13 0.03 -11.65 0.78
N GLY A 14 -0.73 -11.42 -0.28
CA GLY A 14 -2.06 -10.81 -0.22
C GLY A 14 -2.04 -9.28 -0.22
N LYS A 15 -0.94 -8.67 -0.54
CA LYS A 15 -0.73 -7.23 -0.50
C LYS A 15 -1.75 -6.45 -1.36
N THR A 16 -1.94 -6.86 -2.62
CA THR A 16 -2.89 -6.20 -3.54
C THR A 16 -4.32 -6.34 -3.06
N THR A 17 -4.74 -7.55 -2.64
CA THR A 17 -6.06 -7.79 -2.07
C THR A 17 -6.29 -6.96 -0.82
N LEU A 18 -5.33 -6.94 0.07
CA LEU A 18 -5.41 -6.17 1.32
C LEU A 18 -5.47 -4.67 1.04
N SER A 19 -4.71 -4.16 0.07
CA SER A 19 -4.75 -2.75 -0.33
C SER A 19 -6.15 -2.34 -0.75
N GLY A 20 -6.78 -3.12 -1.62
CA GLY A 20 -8.14 -2.86 -2.08
C GLY A 20 -9.17 -2.89 -0.95
N HIS A 21 -9.13 -3.90 -0.11
CA HIS A 21 -10.07 -4.02 1.00
C HIS A 21 -9.89 -2.94 2.06
N LEU A 22 -8.67 -2.56 2.38
CA LEU A 22 -8.41 -1.46 3.31
C LEU A 22 -8.93 -0.13 2.79
N ALA A 23 -8.72 0.15 1.50
CA ALA A 23 -9.21 1.37 0.88
C ALA A 23 -10.75 1.44 0.89
N VAL A 24 -11.43 0.35 0.56
CA VAL A 24 -12.89 0.27 0.61
C VAL A 24 -13.40 0.45 2.04
N GLN A 25 -12.83 -0.28 3.00
CA GLN A 25 -13.24 -0.20 4.39
C GLN A 25 -13.01 1.20 4.98
N ALA A 26 -11.90 1.83 4.66
CA ALA A 26 -11.63 3.20 5.09
C ALA A 26 -12.65 4.19 4.50
N GLN A 27 -13.01 4.01 3.23
CA GLN A 27 -14.06 4.84 2.62
C GLN A 27 -15.40 4.66 3.31
N LEU A 28 -15.79 3.42 3.60
CA LEU A 28 -17.04 3.12 4.30
C LEU A 28 -17.04 3.63 5.74
N ALA A 29 -15.90 3.64 6.39
CA ALA A 29 -15.74 4.14 7.77
C ALA A 29 -15.66 5.66 7.88
N GLY A 30 -15.78 6.39 6.77
CA GLY A 30 -15.77 7.85 6.78
C GLY A 30 -14.38 8.50 6.76
N ALA A 31 -13.33 7.74 6.50
CA ALA A 31 -11.97 8.27 6.39
C ALA A 31 -11.66 8.93 5.03
N GLY A 32 -12.64 8.94 4.13
CA GLY A 32 -12.48 9.43 2.78
C GLY A 32 -12.74 10.93 2.58
N PRO A 33 -12.61 11.39 1.34
CA PRO A 33 -12.41 10.54 0.15
C PRO A 33 -11.03 9.84 0.12
N VAL A 34 -11.08 8.55 -0.23
CA VAL A 34 -9.89 7.68 -0.28
C VAL A 34 -9.47 7.47 -1.73
N VAL A 35 -8.16 7.51 -1.98
CA VAL A 35 -7.58 7.13 -3.26
C VAL A 35 -6.68 5.90 -3.08
N LEU A 36 -6.87 4.92 -3.95
CA LEU A 36 -6.06 3.73 -4.06
C LEU A 36 -5.03 3.93 -5.16
N ILE A 37 -3.75 3.79 -4.84
CA ILE A 37 -2.65 4.09 -5.75
C ILE A 37 -1.88 2.82 -6.04
N ASP A 38 -1.71 2.51 -7.32
CA ASP A 38 -0.92 1.39 -7.81
C ASP A 38 0.37 1.92 -8.42
N ILE A 39 1.50 1.47 -7.89
CA ILE A 39 2.83 1.70 -8.45
C ILE A 39 3.49 0.41 -8.92
N ASP A 40 2.76 -0.71 -8.88
CA ASP A 40 3.23 -1.98 -9.42
C ASP A 40 3.03 -2.01 -10.93
N PRO A 41 4.11 -2.18 -11.74
CA PRO A 41 3.98 -2.25 -13.19
C PRO A 41 3.10 -3.41 -13.69
N GLN A 42 2.86 -4.42 -12.86
CA GLN A 42 1.99 -5.56 -13.22
C GLN A 42 0.50 -5.19 -13.28
N GLY A 43 0.08 -4.13 -12.61
CA GLY A 43 -1.24 -3.53 -12.79
C GLY A 43 -2.44 -4.34 -12.29
N SER A 44 -2.24 -5.36 -11.46
CA SER A 44 -3.32 -6.24 -10.98
C SER A 44 -4.38 -5.52 -10.16
N LEU A 45 -4.04 -4.44 -9.51
CA LEU A 45 -4.97 -3.63 -8.73
C LEU A 45 -5.95 -2.87 -9.61
N ALA A 46 -5.52 -2.44 -10.79
CA ALA A 46 -6.39 -1.78 -11.76
C ALA A 46 -7.54 -2.70 -12.21
N ASP A 47 -7.24 -3.96 -12.49
CA ASP A 47 -8.24 -4.94 -12.91
C ASP A 47 -9.29 -5.13 -11.80
N TRP A 48 -8.84 -5.30 -10.58
CA TRP A 48 -9.73 -5.42 -9.41
C TRP A 48 -10.63 -4.18 -9.26
N TRP A 49 -10.07 -2.99 -9.40
CA TRP A 49 -10.84 -1.75 -9.26
C TRP A 49 -11.88 -1.59 -10.38
N ASN A 50 -11.52 -1.94 -11.60
CA ASN A 50 -12.39 -1.84 -12.76
C ASN A 50 -13.61 -2.77 -12.71
N GLU A 51 -13.54 -3.85 -11.94
CA GLU A 51 -14.69 -4.75 -11.72
C GLU A 51 -15.74 -4.15 -10.77
N ARG A 52 -15.41 -3.06 -10.09
CA ARG A 52 -16.32 -2.41 -9.14
C ARG A 52 -17.20 -1.38 -9.84
N GLU A 53 -18.44 -1.27 -9.37
CA GLU A 53 -19.40 -0.26 -9.85
C GLU A 53 -19.24 1.08 -9.13
N ALA A 54 -18.76 1.08 -7.89
CA ALA A 54 -18.60 2.28 -7.09
C ALA A 54 -17.39 3.11 -7.54
N GLU A 55 -17.56 4.42 -7.61
CA GLU A 55 -16.48 5.35 -7.98
C GLU A 55 -15.45 5.59 -6.86
N LEU A 56 -15.85 5.38 -5.62
CA LEU A 56 -14.97 5.54 -4.47
C LEU A 56 -14.71 4.19 -3.78
N PRO A 57 -13.51 3.93 -3.27
CA PRO A 57 -12.32 4.78 -3.37
C PRO A 57 -11.92 5.01 -4.82
N ALA A 58 -11.36 6.19 -5.11
CA ALA A 58 -10.81 6.50 -6.42
C ALA A 58 -9.56 5.65 -6.68
N PHE A 59 -9.18 5.52 -7.95
CA PHE A 59 -8.01 4.76 -8.37
C PHE A 59 -7.05 5.65 -9.15
N ALA A 60 -5.75 5.49 -8.88
CA ALA A 60 -4.71 6.17 -9.61
C ALA A 60 -3.52 5.23 -9.84
N GLN A 61 -2.92 5.34 -11.00
CA GLN A 61 -1.63 4.72 -11.30
C GLN A 61 -0.55 5.78 -11.36
N THR A 62 0.61 5.49 -10.81
CA THR A 62 1.75 6.38 -10.87
C THR A 62 3.06 5.59 -10.92
N THR A 63 4.15 6.31 -10.99
CA THR A 63 5.50 5.75 -10.91
C THR A 63 6.19 6.26 -9.65
N VAL A 64 7.27 5.61 -9.26
CA VAL A 64 8.07 6.06 -8.11
C VAL A 64 8.55 7.51 -8.31
N ALA A 65 8.97 7.84 -9.53
CA ALA A 65 9.47 9.18 -9.85
C ALA A 65 8.38 10.26 -9.70
N ARG A 66 7.12 9.93 -9.94
CA ARG A 66 5.99 10.86 -9.89
C ARG A 66 5.22 10.83 -8.58
N LEU A 67 5.50 9.87 -7.72
CA LEU A 67 4.68 9.61 -6.54
C LEU A 67 4.51 10.86 -5.66
N ALA A 68 5.58 11.56 -5.34
CA ALA A 68 5.52 12.74 -4.48
C ALA A 68 4.69 13.87 -5.10
N SER A 69 4.86 14.14 -6.39
CA SER A 69 4.09 15.16 -7.10
C SER A 69 2.62 14.79 -7.25
N ASP A 70 2.33 13.53 -7.54
CA ASP A 70 0.96 13.06 -7.68
C ASP A 70 0.23 13.08 -6.32
N LEU A 71 0.91 12.73 -5.22
CA LEU A 71 0.34 12.88 -3.87
C LEU A 71 0.01 14.33 -3.55
N ALA A 72 0.83 15.29 -3.95
CA ALA A 72 0.56 16.69 -3.76
C ALA A 72 -0.70 17.14 -4.51
N VAL A 73 -0.87 16.69 -5.75
CA VAL A 73 -2.07 16.96 -6.55
C VAL A 73 -3.32 16.37 -5.91
N LEU A 74 -3.26 15.11 -5.49
CA LEU A 74 -4.38 14.44 -4.82
C LEU A 74 -4.78 15.15 -3.53
N ARG A 75 -3.80 15.61 -2.76
CA ARG A 75 -4.06 16.40 -1.54
C ARG A 75 -4.80 17.70 -1.87
N GLN A 76 -4.42 18.39 -2.94
CA GLN A 76 -5.11 19.61 -3.40
C GLN A 76 -6.52 19.32 -3.90
N GLN A 77 -6.76 18.14 -4.45
CA GLN A 77 -8.09 17.68 -4.88
C GLN A 77 -9.00 17.29 -3.71
N GLY A 78 -8.52 17.32 -2.50
CA GLY A 78 -9.31 17.08 -1.29
C GLY A 78 -9.33 15.65 -0.79
N PHE A 79 -8.52 14.76 -1.34
CA PHE A 79 -8.37 13.41 -0.79
C PHE A 79 -7.79 13.44 0.62
N LYS A 80 -8.30 12.60 1.50
CA LYS A 80 -7.92 12.56 2.92
C LYS A 80 -7.06 11.35 3.28
N LEU A 81 -7.13 10.29 2.49
CA LEU A 81 -6.32 9.09 2.67
C LEU A 81 -5.88 8.55 1.31
N ALA A 82 -4.60 8.27 1.19
CA ALA A 82 -4.02 7.51 0.08
C ALA A 82 -3.56 6.15 0.58
N VAL A 83 -3.94 5.09 -0.10
CA VAL A 83 -3.49 3.71 0.13
C VAL A 83 -2.64 3.30 -1.07
N ILE A 84 -1.36 3.01 -0.83
CA ILE A 84 -0.40 2.71 -1.89
C ILE A 84 -0.09 1.22 -1.91
N ASP A 85 -0.30 0.59 -3.05
CA ASP A 85 0.16 -0.77 -3.33
C ASP A 85 1.53 -0.71 -4.00
N THR A 86 2.50 -1.43 -3.44
CA THR A 86 3.90 -1.40 -3.87
C THR A 86 4.29 -2.67 -4.63
N PRO A 87 5.32 -2.62 -5.51
CA PRO A 87 5.87 -3.83 -6.10
C PRO A 87 6.49 -4.75 -5.03
N PRO A 88 6.49 -6.08 -5.26
CA PRO A 88 6.99 -7.06 -4.29
C PRO A 88 8.52 -7.18 -4.32
N ALA A 89 9.23 -6.09 -4.08
CA ALA A 89 10.70 -6.09 -4.08
C ALA A 89 11.26 -5.04 -3.13
N ILE A 90 12.42 -5.33 -2.55
CA ILE A 90 13.22 -4.30 -1.90
C ILE A 90 14.04 -3.61 -2.95
N THR A 91 13.62 -2.43 -3.29
CA THR A 91 14.30 -1.57 -4.25
C THR A 91 14.30 -0.15 -3.71
N MET A 92 14.95 0.75 -4.40
CA MET A 92 14.83 2.18 -4.12
C MET A 92 13.38 2.66 -4.16
N ALA A 93 12.53 1.96 -4.93
CA ALA A 93 11.09 2.22 -4.98
C ALA A 93 10.44 2.11 -3.60
N ILE A 94 10.73 1.05 -2.85
CA ILE A 94 10.20 0.86 -1.49
C ILE A 94 10.67 1.98 -0.56
N GLN A 95 11.93 2.38 -0.65
CA GLN A 95 12.44 3.49 0.16
C GLN A 95 11.71 4.80 -0.11
N SER A 96 11.44 5.09 -1.38
CA SER A 96 10.70 6.29 -1.78
C SER A 96 9.26 6.25 -1.25
N VAL A 97 8.61 5.10 -1.32
CA VAL A 97 7.24 4.93 -0.77
C VAL A 97 7.24 5.08 0.75
N ILE A 98 8.17 4.45 1.44
CA ILE A 98 8.30 4.57 2.90
C ILE A 98 8.49 6.04 3.30
N SER A 99 9.32 6.77 2.58
CA SER A 99 9.62 8.18 2.90
C SER A 99 8.39 9.09 2.86
N VAL A 100 7.43 8.83 1.97
CA VAL A 100 6.21 9.64 1.83
C VAL A 100 5.02 9.10 2.64
N SER A 101 5.18 7.96 3.29
CA SER A 101 4.12 7.29 4.04
C SER A 101 4.18 7.64 5.52
N GLU A 102 3.03 7.65 6.18
CA GLU A 102 2.90 7.84 7.62
C GLU A 102 2.80 6.51 8.37
N LEU A 103 2.30 5.47 7.71
CA LEU A 103 2.18 4.13 8.26
C LEU A 103 2.46 3.10 7.17
N ILE A 104 3.23 2.09 7.52
CA ILE A 104 3.54 0.97 6.63
C ILE A 104 2.81 -0.27 7.14
N VAL A 105 2.04 -0.91 6.29
CA VAL A 105 1.40 -2.20 6.55
C VAL A 105 2.20 -3.29 5.85
N VAL A 106 2.65 -4.26 6.60
CA VAL A 106 3.47 -5.37 6.11
C VAL A 106 2.66 -6.67 6.19
N PRO A 107 2.01 -7.09 5.10
CA PRO A 107 1.33 -8.37 5.08
C PRO A 107 2.35 -9.50 5.00
N THR A 108 2.13 -10.55 5.78
CA THR A 108 2.97 -11.74 5.80
C THR A 108 2.11 -12.98 5.98
N ARG A 109 2.63 -14.13 5.55
CA ARG A 109 2.06 -15.43 5.85
C ARG A 109 2.74 -16.00 7.10
N PRO A 110 2.06 -16.90 7.84
CA PRO A 110 2.64 -17.50 9.04
C PRO A 110 3.61 -18.64 8.71
N SER A 111 4.53 -18.41 7.77
CA SER A 111 5.57 -19.38 7.43
C SER A 111 6.95 -18.84 7.81
N PRO A 112 7.90 -19.70 8.23
CA PRO A 112 9.25 -19.23 8.57
C PRO A 112 9.94 -18.50 7.43
N HIS A 113 9.70 -18.92 6.20
CA HIS A 113 10.27 -18.32 5.01
C HIS A 113 9.75 -16.91 4.78
N ASP A 114 8.42 -16.70 4.89
CA ASP A 114 7.81 -15.39 4.73
C ASP A 114 8.18 -14.45 5.87
N LEU A 115 8.26 -14.94 7.10
CA LEU A 115 8.67 -14.16 8.25
C LEU A 115 10.13 -13.67 8.14
N ARG A 116 11.01 -14.45 7.54
CA ARG A 116 12.40 -14.01 7.26
C ARG A 116 12.44 -12.90 6.22
N ALA A 117 11.59 -12.95 5.21
CA ALA A 117 11.53 -11.93 4.16
C ALA A 117 11.08 -10.56 4.70
N VAL A 118 10.38 -10.52 5.81
CA VAL A 118 9.89 -9.29 6.44
C VAL A 118 11.03 -8.45 7.04
N GLY A 119 12.13 -9.07 7.47
CA GLY A 119 13.19 -8.41 8.20
C GLY A 119 13.78 -7.19 7.48
N ALA A 120 14.02 -7.29 6.19
CA ALA A 120 14.59 -6.17 5.43
C ALA A 120 13.61 -5.00 5.27
N THR A 121 12.31 -5.27 5.17
CA THR A 121 11.29 -4.21 5.17
C THR A 121 11.23 -3.51 6.52
N VAL A 122 11.31 -4.27 7.62
CA VAL A 122 11.37 -3.71 8.97
C VAL A 122 12.57 -2.79 9.14
N ASP A 123 13.75 -3.22 8.68
CA ASP A 123 14.97 -2.41 8.76
C ASP A 123 14.82 -1.09 8.02
N LEU A 124 14.21 -1.11 6.83
CA LEU A 124 13.96 0.11 6.06
C LEU A 124 13.02 1.06 6.79
N CYS A 125 11.95 0.55 7.40
CA CYS A 125 11.00 1.35 8.15
C CYS A 125 11.65 1.96 9.41
N GLU A 126 12.43 1.17 10.14
CA GLU A 126 13.15 1.63 11.33
C GLU A 126 14.15 2.73 11.01
N ARG A 127 14.94 2.56 9.95
CA ARG A 127 15.90 3.58 9.49
C ARG A 127 15.21 4.88 9.08
N ALA A 128 14.01 4.77 8.49
CA ALA A 128 13.23 5.94 8.08
C ALA A 128 12.44 6.55 9.25
N GLY A 129 12.42 5.92 10.42
CA GLY A 129 11.64 6.37 11.57
C GLY A 129 10.14 6.27 11.36
N LYS A 130 9.67 5.32 10.55
CA LYS A 130 8.26 5.18 10.21
C LYS A 130 7.61 4.05 11.03
N PRO A 131 6.40 4.28 11.58
CA PRO A 131 5.65 3.23 12.24
C PRO A 131 5.23 2.16 11.22
N LEU A 132 5.23 0.91 11.65
CA LEU A 132 4.78 -0.22 10.85
C LEU A 132 3.89 -1.14 11.67
N ILE A 133 2.99 -1.83 10.97
CA ILE A 133 2.18 -2.91 11.55
C ILE A 133 2.28 -4.13 10.65
N PHE A 134 2.21 -5.31 11.27
CA PHE A 134 2.14 -6.56 10.56
C PHE A 134 0.70 -7.04 10.44
N VAL A 135 0.36 -7.58 9.29
CA VAL A 135 -0.90 -8.30 9.08
C VAL A 135 -0.56 -9.73 8.70
N VAL A 136 -0.86 -10.65 9.60
CA VAL A 136 -0.66 -12.08 9.33
C VAL A 136 -1.84 -12.57 8.50
N ASN A 137 -1.57 -12.85 7.24
CA ASN A 137 -2.55 -13.30 6.27
C ASN A 137 -2.48 -14.84 6.10
N ALA A 138 -3.59 -15.45 5.70
CA ALA A 138 -3.70 -16.90 5.53
C ALA A 138 -3.34 -17.69 6.80
N ALA A 139 -3.60 -17.11 7.97
CA ALA A 139 -3.47 -17.83 9.24
C ALA A 139 -4.57 -18.89 9.38
N THR A 140 -4.20 -20.06 9.85
CA THR A 140 -5.18 -21.10 10.23
C THR A 140 -5.79 -20.76 11.59
N PRO A 141 -7.05 -21.12 11.81
CA PRO A 141 -7.69 -20.95 13.11
C PRO A 141 -6.98 -21.68 14.23
#